data_5249d042b5383c461fb5f45e8571f0f8
#
_entry.id   5249d042b5383c461fb5f45e8571f0f8
#
_cell.length_a   1.000
_cell.length_b   1.000
_cell.length_c   1.000
_cell.angle_alpha   90.00
_cell.angle_beta   90.00
_cell.angle_gamma   90.00
#
_symmetry.space_group_name_H-M   'P 1'
#
loop_
_entity.id
_entity.type
_entity.pdbx_description
1 polymer ?
#
loop_
_entity_poly.entity_id
_entity_poly.type
_entity_poly.pdbx_seq_one_letter_code
_entity_poly.pdbx_strand_id
1 'polypeptide(L)'
;KSQTLQISLPTNEKVDQTEQNKVKQSEAITIIVDSEREEAVDGVPGKVKKNYVYYYEGKPGGELGIVDENGDGVLDNANNNLKEIEFLGNANGQAQGIRAVLRERNKQVVEKIDLLKADWRAKKLTDEQYQAQAKEIRNDSTLKRPTVIIKATAQASYETLVSALDEMQINSISKYQIDNMNAADSALLKDYLIAHPRK
;
A
#
# COMPACT_ATOMS: atom_id res chain seq x y z
N LYS A 1 27.43 9.40 1.91
CA LYS A 1 26.53 9.70 3.05
C LYS A 1 25.13 9.32 2.63
N SER A 2 24.62 8.19 3.12
CA SER A 2 23.22 7.84 2.98
C SER A 2 22.41 8.87 3.76
N GLN A 3 21.74 9.75 3.06
CA GLN A 3 20.76 10.62 3.70
C GLN A 3 19.57 9.74 4.08
N THR A 4 19.42 9.51 5.37
CA THR A 4 18.16 9.03 5.92
C THR A 4 17.18 10.19 5.79
N LEU A 5 16.39 10.18 4.73
CA LEU A 5 15.30 11.11 4.60
C LEU A 5 14.26 10.74 5.66
N GLN A 6 14.25 11.52 6.73
CA GLN A 6 13.10 11.54 7.61
C GLN A 6 11.97 12.23 6.83
N ILE A 7 11.15 11.41 6.21
CA ILE A 7 9.87 11.89 5.71
C ILE A 7 9.01 12.12 6.95
N SER A 8 8.83 13.37 7.33
CA SER A 8 7.79 13.69 8.30
C SER A 8 6.46 13.54 7.58
N LEU A 9 5.88 12.36 7.72
CA LEU A 9 4.54 12.10 7.26
C LEU A 9 3.58 12.93 8.11
N PRO A 10 2.55 13.53 7.50
CA PRO A 10 1.47 14.09 8.29
C PRO A 10 0.90 12.98 9.15
N THR A 11 1.19 13.04 10.44
CA THR A 11 0.61 12.16 11.44
C THR A 11 -0.86 12.46 11.51
N ASN A 12 -1.66 11.67 10.83
CA ASN A 12 -3.08 11.62 11.12
C ASN A 12 -3.25 10.98 12.49
N GLU A 13 -3.75 11.79 13.40
CA GLU A 13 -4.27 11.47 14.72
C GLU A 13 -3.81 10.16 15.36
N LYS A 14 -3.15 10.29 16.51
CA LYS A 14 -2.91 9.20 17.43
C LYS A 14 -4.25 8.59 17.83
N VAL A 15 -4.60 7.54 17.15
CA VAL A 15 -5.74 6.72 17.50
C VAL A 15 -5.28 5.69 18.55
N ASP A 16 -6.02 5.59 19.62
CA ASP A 16 -5.80 4.63 20.70
C ASP A 16 -5.59 3.22 20.14
N GLN A 17 -4.38 2.67 20.34
CA GLN A 17 -3.82 1.65 19.45
C GLN A 17 -4.25 0.21 19.71
N THR A 18 -5.01 -0.10 20.73
CA THR A 18 -5.13 -1.51 21.16
C THR A 18 -6.39 -2.24 20.68
N GLU A 19 -7.55 -1.63 20.66
CA GLU A 19 -8.77 -2.32 20.18
C GLU A 19 -9.17 -1.94 18.75
N GLN A 20 -8.90 -0.71 18.35
CA GLN A 20 -9.17 -0.27 16.99
C GLN A 20 -8.23 -0.93 15.98
N ASN A 21 -7.03 -1.36 16.40
CA ASN A 21 -6.07 -2.05 15.51
C ASN A 21 -6.56 -3.43 15.08
N LYS A 22 -7.31 -4.15 15.89
CA LYS A 22 -7.80 -5.48 15.53
C LYS A 22 -8.95 -5.44 14.53
N VAL A 23 -9.87 -4.50 14.68
CA VAL A 23 -10.99 -4.31 13.74
C VAL A 23 -10.51 -3.69 12.43
N LYS A 24 -9.51 -2.80 12.51
CA LYS A 24 -8.94 -2.14 11.34
C LYS A 24 -8.07 -3.05 10.48
N GLN A 25 -7.40 -4.05 11.05
CA GLN A 25 -6.60 -5.02 10.29
C GLN A 25 -7.45 -5.86 9.33
N SER A 26 -8.69 -6.20 9.68
CA SER A 26 -9.56 -6.97 8.79
C SER A 26 -10.01 -6.20 7.55
N GLU A 27 -9.94 -4.88 7.58
CA GLU A 27 -10.34 -3.98 6.48
C GLU A 27 -9.15 -3.29 5.81
N ALA A 28 -7.94 -3.51 6.32
CA ALA A 28 -6.74 -2.89 5.80
C ALA A 28 -6.27 -3.54 4.49
N ILE A 29 -5.64 -2.72 3.66
CA ILE A 29 -4.82 -3.20 2.55
C ILE A 29 -3.38 -2.95 2.96
N THR A 30 -2.57 -4.00 3.00
CA THR A 30 -1.14 -3.88 3.25
C THR A 30 -0.39 -3.97 1.93
N ILE A 31 0.40 -2.96 1.63
CA ILE A 31 1.26 -2.91 0.46
C ILE A 31 2.69 -3.13 0.94
N ILE A 32 3.37 -4.10 0.34
CA ILE A 32 4.79 -4.37 0.60
C ILE A 32 5.57 -4.00 -0.64
N VAL A 33 6.54 -3.12 -0.49
CA VAL A 33 7.48 -2.77 -1.55
C VAL A 33 8.83 -3.42 -1.29
N ASP A 34 9.44 -3.91 -2.36
CA ASP A 34 10.70 -4.63 -2.33
C ASP A 34 11.52 -4.32 -3.58
N SER A 35 12.79 -4.62 -3.53
CA SER A 35 13.67 -4.48 -4.69
C SER A 35 14.63 -5.65 -4.75
N GLU A 36 14.86 -6.14 -5.96
CA GLU A 36 15.98 -7.01 -6.26
C GLU A 36 17.20 -6.16 -6.54
N ARG A 37 18.33 -6.50 -5.93
CA ARG A 37 19.58 -5.76 -6.05
C ARG A 37 20.73 -6.65 -6.53
N GLU A 38 21.73 -6.02 -7.14
CA GLU A 38 23.03 -6.64 -7.32
C GLU A 38 23.67 -6.93 -5.95
N GLU A 39 24.69 -7.77 -5.93
CA GLU A 39 25.39 -8.11 -4.69
C GLU A 39 25.95 -6.87 -4.01
N ALA A 40 25.84 -6.86 -2.68
CA ALA A 40 26.45 -5.82 -1.86
C ALA A 40 27.98 -5.91 -1.93
N VAL A 41 28.64 -4.76 -2.01
CA VAL A 41 30.10 -4.64 -1.98
C VAL A 41 30.48 -3.82 -0.77
N ASP A 42 31.36 -4.35 0.09
CA ASP A 42 31.86 -3.68 1.30
C ASP A 42 30.73 -3.11 2.20
N GLY A 43 29.66 -3.87 2.36
CA GLY A 43 28.51 -3.45 3.16
C GLY A 43 27.61 -2.38 2.52
N VAL A 44 27.91 -1.97 1.29
CA VAL A 44 27.07 -1.04 0.54
C VAL A 44 26.07 -1.83 -0.30
N PRO A 45 24.75 -1.55 -0.18
CA PRO A 45 23.74 -2.22 -1.00
C PRO A 45 24.03 -2.05 -2.48
N GLY A 46 23.85 -3.13 -3.24
CA GLY A 46 24.01 -3.13 -4.69
C GLY A 46 22.96 -2.29 -5.40
N LYS A 47 23.16 -2.06 -6.69
CA LYS A 47 22.20 -1.36 -7.53
C LYS A 47 20.89 -2.12 -7.61
N VAL A 48 19.79 -1.39 -7.68
CA VAL A 48 18.47 -1.95 -7.91
C VAL A 48 18.39 -2.53 -9.32
N LYS A 49 18.08 -3.81 -9.42
CA LYS A 49 17.80 -4.47 -10.70
C LYS A 49 16.35 -4.28 -11.09
N LYS A 50 15.43 -4.50 -10.16
CA LYS A 50 14.00 -4.41 -10.38
C LYS A 50 13.28 -4.11 -9.07
N ASN A 51 12.24 -3.30 -9.13
CA ASN A 51 11.33 -3.04 -8.03
C ASN A 51 10.12 -3.97 -8.12
N TYR A 52 9.63 -4.37 -6.96
CA TYR A 52 8.47 -5.25 -6.82
C TYR A 52 7.49 -4.64 -5.84
N VAL A 53 6.22 -4.84 -6.09
CA VAL A 53 5.16 -4.48 -5.17
C VAL A 53 4.21 -5.66 -4.99
N TYR A 54 3.82 -5.86 -3.74
CA TYR A 54 2.90 -6.90 -3.32
C TYR A 54 1.80 -6.27 -2.47
N TYR A 55 0.69 -6.95 -2.34
CA TYR A 55 -0.32 -6.54 -1.38
C TYR A 55 -1.07 -7.75 -0.84
N TYR A 56 -1.63 -7.60 0.33
CA TYR A 56 -2.63 -8.50 0.86
C TYR A 56 -3.74 -7.69 1.53
N GLU A 57 -4.91 -8.28 1.59
CA GLU A 57 -6.08 -7.67 2.20
C GLU A 57 -6.40 -8.36 3.52
N GLY A 58 -6.73 -7.57 4.54
CA GLY A 58 -7.03 -8.07 5.86
C GLY A 58 -5.80 -8.53 6.62
N LYS A 59 -5.92 -9.66 7.30
CA LYS A 59 -4.82 -10.22 8.09
C LYS A 59 -3.82 -10.98 7.22
N PRO A 60 -2.53 -11.00 7.61
CA PRO A 60 -1.56 -11.88 6.97
C PRO A 60 -2.04 -13.35 7.00
N GLY A 61 -2.08 -13.99 5.84
CA GLY A 61 -2.60 -15.36 5.71
C GLY A 61 -4.11 -15.49 5.71
N GLY A 62 -4.85 -14.37 5.70
CA GLY A 62 -6.30 -14.37 5.73
C GLY A 62 -6.88 -14.77 7.10
N GLU A 63 -8.10 -15.29 7.12
CA GLU A 63 -8.79 -15.67 8.36
C GLU A 63 -8.09 -16.82 9.10
N LEU A 64 -7.47 -17.74 8.38
CA LEU A 64 -6.73 -18.86 8.95
C LEU A 64 -5.39 -18.43 9.55
N GLY A 65 -4.92 -17.23 9.21
CA GLY A 65 -3.64 -16.72 9.65
C GLY A 65 -2.46 -17.42 8.94
N ILE A 66 -1.28 -17.23 9.50
CA ILE A 66 -0.07 -17.88 9.01
C ILE A 66 0.03 -19.26 9.65
N VAL A 67 -0.07 -20.30 8.84
CA VAL A 67 -0.05 -21.68 9.27
C VAL A 67 1.14 -22.39 8.63
N ASP A 68 1.92 -23.06 9.47
CA ASP A 68 2.98 -23.98 9.11
C ASP A 68 2.69 -25.30 9.83
N GLU A 69 1.86 -26.15 9.21
CA GLU A 69 1.33 -27.36 9.85
C GLU A 69 2.40 -28.39 10.19
N ASN A 70 3.46 -28.44 9.40
CA ASN A 70 4.53 -29.42 9.58
C ASN A 70 5.78 -28.85 10.27
N GLY A 71 5.80 -27.54 10.54
CA GLY A 71 6.92 -26.89 11.23
C GLY A 71 8.19 -26.78 10.41
N ASP A 72 8.09 -26.83 9.08
CA ASP A 72 9.25 -26.78 8.20
C ASP A 72 9.71 -25.36 7.85
N GLY A 73 9.01 -24.35 8.35
CA GLY A 73 9.28 -22.94 8.06
C GLY A 73 8.71 -22.45 6.73
N VAL A 74 8.01 -23.31 6.00
CA VAL A 74 7.30 -22.97 4.77
C VAL A 74 5.81 -22.97 5.05
N LEU A 75 5.14 -21.89 4.62
CA LEU A 75 3.69 -21.80 4.81
C LEU A 75 2.95 -22.70 3.82
N ASP A 76 1.82 -23.23 4.26
CA ASP A 76 0.91 -23.91 3.35
C ASP A 76 0.35 -22.91 2.34
N ASN A 77 0.50 -23.17 1.05
CA ASN A 77 0.15 -22.24 -0.03
C ASN A 77 -1.30 -21.73 0.06
N ALA A 78 -2.20 -22.53 0.61
CA ALA A 78 -3.59 -22.15 0.79
C ALA A 78 -3.78 -20.97 1.77
N ASN A 79 -2.77 -20.67 2.59
CA ASN A 79 -2.83 -19.63 3.61
C ASN A 79 -2.11 -18.35 3.19
N ASN A 80 -1.42 -18.35 2.05
CA ASN A 80 -0.72 -17.15 1.60
C ASN A 80 -1.64 -16.30 0.72
N ASN A 81 -2.07 -15.18 1.27
CA ASN A 81 -2.91 -14.20 0.57
C ASN A 81 -2.14 -13.05 -0.08
N LEU A 82 -0.80 -13.16 -0.12
CA LEU A 82 0.03 -12.16 -0.78
C LEU A 82 -0.10 -12.27 -2.29
N LYS A 83 -0.26 -11.13 -2.94
CA LYS A 83 -0.36 -11.03 -4.40
C LYS A 83 0.71 -10.08 -4.92
N GLU A 84 1.40 -10.48 -5.97
CA GLU A 84 2.28 -9.59 -6.71
C GLU A 84 1.47 -8.71 -7.65
N ILE A 85 1.84 -7.45 -7.76
CA ILE A 85 1.18 -6.47 -8.60
C ILE A 85 2.21 -5.46 -9.09
N GLU A 86 1.80 -4.54 -9.95
CA GLU A 86 2.69 -3.50 -10.47
C GLU A 86 2.13 -2.11 -10.24
N PHE A 87 3.04 -1.13 -10.19
CA PHE A 87 2.68 0.28 -10.28
C PHE A 87 2.41 0.62 -11.74
N LEU A 88 1.16 0.49 -12.13
CA LEU A 88 0.70 0.85 -13.46
C LEU A 88 -0.20 2.06 -13.38
N GLY A 89 -0.07 2.96 -14.36
CA GLY A 89 -0.94 4.11 -14.50
C GLY A 89 -2.30 3.74 -15.09
N ASN A 90 -2.90 4.68 -15.77
CA ASN A 90 -4.13 4.44 -16.51
C ASN A 90 -3.80 4.00 -17.94
N ALA A 91 -4.54 3.01 -18.43
CA ALA A 91 -4.51 2.59 -19.83
C ALA A 91 -5.94 2.66 -20.39
N ASN A 92 -6.12 3.34 -21.51
CA ASN A 92 -7.43 3.54 -22.15
C ASN A 92 -8.49 4.11 -21.18
N GLY A 93 -8.08 5.04 -20.32
CA GLY A 93 -8.96 5.66 -19.32
C GLY A 93 -9.28 4.80 -18.11
N GLN A 94 -8.66 3.62 -18.00
CA GLN A 94 -8.88 2.70 -16.88
C GLN A 94 -7.62 2.52 -16.05
N ALA A 95 -7.79 2.52 -14.74
CA ALA A 95 -6.70 2.24 -13.81
C ALA A 95 -6.23 0.78 -13.94
N GLN A 96 -4.92 0.57 -13.85
CA GLN A 96 -4.27 -0.72 -13.95
C GLN A 96 -3.43 -0.99 -12.69
N GLY A 97 -3.13 -2.27 -12.46
CA GLY A 97 -2.25 -2.67 -11.35
C GLY A 97 -2.80 -2.29 -9.99
N ILE A 98 -1.90 -1.85 -9.10
CA ILE A 98 -2.28 -1.46 -7.72
C ILE A 98 -3.29 -0.30 -7.72
N ARG A 99 -3.22 0.58 -8.70
CA ARG A 99 -4.17 1.70 -8.82
C ARG A 99 -5.61 1.20 -8.97
N ALA A 100 -5.83 0.17 -9.76
CA ALA A 100 -7.15 -0.42 -9.92
C ALA A 100 -7.69 -0.99 -8.60
N VAL A 101 -6.83 -1.67 -7.83
CA VAL A 101 -7.20 -2.21 -6.51
C VAL A 101 -7.58 -1.10 -5.55
N LEU A 102 -6.75 -0.06 -5.47
CA LEU A 102 -6.97 1.06 -4.55
C LEU A 102 -8.22 1.86 -4.92
N ARG A 103 -8.45 2.12 -6.19
CA ARG A 103 -9.64 2.83 -6.66
C ARG A 103 -10.92 2.05 -6.35
N GLU A 104 -10.91 0.76 -6.56
CA GLU A 104 -12.09 -0.09 -6.24
C GLU A 104 -12.39 -0.07 -4.74
N ARG A 105 -11.37 -0.17 -3.91
CA ARG A 105 -11.53 -0.14 -2.44
C ARG A 105 -11.94 1.23 -1.91
N ASN A 106 -11.59 2.30 -2.62
CA ASN A 106 -11.94 3.68 -2.25
C ASN A 106 -13.05 4.25 -3.14
N LYS A 107 -13.82 3.40 -3.77
CA LYS A 107 -14.79 3.73 -4.82
C LYS A 107 -15.75 4.86 -4.45
N GLN A 108 -16.30 4.85 -3.23
CA GLN A 108 -17.25 5.87 -2.80
C GLN A 108 -16.63 7.27 -2.76
N VAL A 109 -15.40 7.37 -2.27
CA VAL A 109 -14.65 8.64 -2.25
C VAL A 109 -14.27 9.03 -3.67
N VAL A 110 -13.73 8.11 -4.46
CA VAL A 110 -13.26 8.37 -5.83
C VAL A 110 -14.39 8.88 -6.71
N GLU A 111 -15.57 8.29 -6.64
CA GLU A 111 -16.73 8.73 -7.43
C GLU A 111 -17.13 10.17 -7.09
N LYS A 112 -17.17 10.53 -5.80
CA LYS A 112 -17.47 11.89 -5.36
C LYS A 112 -16.38 12.89 -5.77
N ILE A 113 -15.12 12.51 -5.66
CA ILE A 113 -14.00 13.36 -6.09
C ILE A 113 -14.03 13.57 -7.61
N ASP A 114 -14.34 12.55 -8.39
CA ASP A 114 -14.43 12.68 -9.85
C ASP A 114 -15.55 13.66 -10.27
N LEU A 115 -16.70 13.61 -9.60
CA LEU A 115 -17.78 14.59 -9.82
C LEU A 115 -17.35 16.01 -9.44
N LEU A 116 -16.66 16.16 -8.33
CA LEU A 116 -16.13 17.45 -7.88
C LEU A 116 -15.09 18.01 -8.86
N LYS A 117 -14.22 17.15 -9.39
CA LYS A 117 -13.24 17.54 -10.42
C LYS A 117 -13.92 18.03 -11.70
N ALA A 118 -15.01 17.40 -12.11
CA ALA A 118 -15.77 17.83 -13.28
C ALA A 118 -16.31 19.26 -13.09
N ASP A 119 -16.84 19.56 -11.92
CA ASP A 119 -17.32 20.92 -11.59
C ASP A 119 -16.18 21.94 -11.55
N TRP A 120 -15.05 21.56 -11.00
CA TRP A 120 -13.85 22.40 -10.97
C TRP A 120 -13.30 22.66 -12.37
N ARG A 121 -13.21 21.64 -13.22
CA ARG A 121 -12.78 21.79 -14.63
C ARG A 121 -13.76 22.64 -15.44
N ALA A 122 -15.03 22.57 -15.11
CA ALA A 122 -16.07 23.43 -15.71
C ALA A 122 -16.06 24.85 -15.13
N LYS A 123 -15.10 25.19 -14.27
CA LYS A 123 -14.95 26.50 -13.61
C LYS A 123 -16.13 26.89 -12.73
N LYS A 124 -16.89 25.93 -12.23
CA LYS A 124 -17.95 26.13 -11.25
C LYS A 124 -17.43 26.32 -9.83
N LEU A 125 -16.19 25.89 -9.58
CA LEU A 125 -15.50 25.97 -8.31
C LEU A 125 -14.15 26.65 -8.49
N THR A 126 -13.75 27.45 -7.50
CA THR A 126 -12.36 27.93 -7.40
C THR A 126 -11.44 26.79 -6.96
N ASP A 127 -10.13 26.96 -7.13
CA ASP A 127 -9.13 26.00 -6.65
C ASP A 127 -9.27 25.77 -5.15
N GLU A 128 -9.48 26.83 -4.37
CA GLU A 128 -9.66 26.76 -2.91
C GLU A 128 -10.93 26.00 -2.53
N GLN A 129 -12.05 26.27 -3.22
CA GLN A 129 -13.29 25.54 -2.99
C GLN A 129 -13.16 24.06 -3.32
N TYR A 130 -12.51 23.73 -4.43
CA TYR A 130 -12.23 22.36 -4.81
C TYR A 130 -11.40 21.65 -3.76
N GLN A 131 -10.28 22.25 -3.31
CA GLN A 131 -9.42 21.67 -2.30
C GLN A 131 -10.14 21.43 -0.97
N ALA A 132 -10.93 22.39 -0.53
CA ALA A 132 -11.69 22.29 0.72
C ALA A 132 -12.73 21.16 0.66
N GLN A 133 -13.51 21.11 -0.42
CA GLN A 133 -14.55 20.09 -0.59
C GLN A 133 -13.95 18.70 -0.81
N ALA A 134 -12.84 18.59 -1.55
CA ALA A 134 -12.13 17.33 -1.74
C ALA A 134 -11.60 16.78 -0.40
N LYS A 135 -11.08 17.65 0.46
CA LYS A 135 -10.62 17.26 1.80
C LYS A 135 -11.77 16.72 2.64
N GLU A 136 -12.93 17.38 2.62
CA GLU A 136 -14.12 16.91 3.34
C GLU A 136 -14.54 15.50 2.86
N ILE A 137 -14.55 15.27 1.56
CA ILE A 137 -14.91 13.97 0.97
C ILE A 137 -13.89 12.89 1.42
N ARG A 138 -12.59 13.18 1.32
CA ARG A 138 -11.54 12.23 1.73
C ARG A 138 -11.61 11.86 3.21
N ASN A 139 -12.10 12.74 4.04
CA ASN A 139 -12.18 12.56 5.49
C ASN A 139 -13.60 12.22 5.99
N ASP A 140 -14.53 12.01 5.08
CA ASP A 140 -15.92 11.69 5.42
C ASP A 140 -16.01 10.28 6.01
N SER A 141 -16.27 10.20 7.32
CA SER A 141 -16.38 8.94 8.04
C SER A 141 -17.61 8.11 7.67
N THR A 142 -18.59 8.71 7.01
CA THR A 142 -19.80 8.00 6.54
C THR A 142 -19.53 7.20 5.26
N LEU A 143 -18.46 7.51 4.54
CA LEU A 143 -18.07 6.80 3.33
C LEU A 143 -17.20 5.60 3.68
N LYS A 144 -17.36 4.52 2.92
CA LYS A 144 -16.47 3.36 3.00
C LYS A 144 -15.11 3.76 2.44
N ARG A 145 -14.08 3.73 3.28
CA ARG A 145 -12.70 4.12 2.95
C ARG A 145 -11.73 3.06 3.41
N PRO A 146 -10.73 2.71 2.60
CA PRO A 146 -9.72 1.76 3.03
C PRO A 146 -8.75 2.40 4.01
N THR A 147 -8.18 1.58 4.88
CA THR A 147 -6.94 1.89 5.58
C THR A 147 -5.81 1.19 4.84
N VAL A 148 -4.78 1.93 4.44
CA VAL A 148 -3.63 1.36 3.73
C VAL A 148 -2.41 1.41 4.63
N ILE A 149 -1.73 0.29 4.73
CA ILE A 149 -0.47 0.15 5.46
C ILE A 149 0.61 -0.11 4.43
N ILE A 150 1.62 0.75 4.38
CA ILE A 150 2.74 0.61 3.45
C ILE A 150 3.95 0.12 4.24
N LYS A 151 4.54 -0.97 3.78
CA LYS A 151 5.71 -1.58 4.39
C LYS A 151 6.81 -1.75 3.35
N ALA A 152 8.03 -1.46 3.73
CA ALA A 152 9.20 -1.61 2.87
C ALA A 152 10.11 -2.69 3.45
N THR A 153 10.61 -3.58 2.59
CA THR A 153 11.67 -4.50 2.98
C THR A 153 12.99 -3.74 3.15
N ALA A 154 13.97 -4.36 3.77
CA ALA A 154 15.31 -3.79 3.92
C ALA A 154 15.99 -3.51 2.55
N GLN A 155 15.57 -4.20 1.49
CA GLN A 155 16.11 -4.06 0.14
C GLN A 155 15.37 -3.04 -0.72
N ALA A 156 14.21 -2.59 -0.27
CA ALA A 156 13.35 -1.69 -1.07
C ALA A 156 14.07 -0.39 -1.41
N SER A 157 13.96 0.02 -2.68
CA SER A 157 14.43 1.33 -3.10
C SER A 157 13.53 2.44 -2.56
N TYR A 158 14.13 3.61 -2.37
CA TYR A 158 13.35 4.81 -2.02
C TYR A 158 12.29 5.13 -3.08
N GLU A 159 12.64 4.97 -4.35
CA GLU A 159 11.74 5.20 -5.49
C GLU A 159 10.45 4.37 -5.40
N THR A 160 10.55 3.09 -5.05
CA THR A 160 9.36 2.25 -4.95
C THR A 160 8.48 2.63 -3.76
N LEU A 161 9.07 3.09 -2.66
CA LEU A 161 8.32 3.63 -1.52
C LEU A 161 7.57 4.90 -1.91
N VAL A 162 8.24 5.81 -2.62
CA VAL A 162 7.62 7.06 -3.13
C VAL A 162 6.46 6.73 -4.07
N SER A 163 6.62 5.73 -4.94
CA SER A 163 5.54 5.29 -5.83
C SER A 163 4.30 4.85 -5.05
N ALA A 164 4.48 4.12 -3.95
CA ALA A 164 3.35 3.73 -3.09
C ALA A 164 2.68 4.94 -2.43
N LEU A 165 3.46 5.90 -1.96
CA LEU A 165 2.94 7.14 -1.37
C LEU A 165 2.18 7.98 -2.39
N ASP A 166 2.69 8.09 -3.60
CA ASP A 166 2.03 8.82 -4.68
C ASP A 166 0.65 8.21 -4.99
N GLU A 167 0.53 6.89 -4.96
CA GLU A 167 -0.76 6.22 -5.16
C GLU A 167 -1.80 6.59 -4.10
N MET A 168 -1.39 6.94 -2.89
CA MET A 168 -2.31 7.41 -1.86
C MET A 168 -2.97 8.73 -2.29
N GLN A 169 -2.20 9.69 -2.78
CA GLN A 169 -2.71 10.96 -3.27
C GLN A 169 -3.54 10.79 -4.55
N ILE A 170 -3.04 10.01 -5.49
CA ILE A 170 -3.70 9.78 -6.79
C ILE A 170 -5.10 9.19 -6.59
N ASN A 171 -5.25 8.28 -5.64
CA ASN A 171 -6.50 7.57 -5.40
C ASN A 171 -7.32 8.15 -4.25
N SER A 172 -6.99 9.35 -3.79
CA SER A 172 -7.71 10.08 -2.74
C SER A 172 -7.83 9.30 -1.43
N ILE A 173 -6.80 8.54 -1.09
CA ILE A 173 -6.71 7.78 0.15
C ILE A 173 -6.16 8.68 1.25
N SER A 174 -6.92 8.87 2.32
CA SER A 174 -6.53 9.72 3.45
C SER A 174 -6.02 8.92 4.65
N LYS A 175 -6.41 7.63 4.76
CA LYS A 175 -6.01 6.76 5.86
C LYS A 175 -4.90 5.83 5.43
N TYR A 176 -3.66 6.24 5.62
CA TYR A 176 -2.50 5.39 5.36
C TYR A 176 -1.39 5.66 6.37
N GLN A 177 -0.55 4.68 6.55
CA GLN A 177 0.63 4.77 7.40
C GLN A 177 1.77 3.94 6.83
N ILE A 178 2.99 4.28 7.20
CA ILE A 178 4.17 3.47 6.90
C ILE A 178 4.55 2.73 8.18
N ASP A 179 4.62 1.41 8.08
CA ASP A 179 5.04 0.55 9.17
C ASP A 179 6.24 -0.29 8.76
N ASN A 180 6.89 -0.89 9.72
CA ASN A 180 7.96 -1.85 9.48
C ASN A 180 7.38 -3.22 9.11
N MET A 181 8.14 -3.98 8.32
CA MET A 181 7.89 -5.41 8.13
C MET A 181 7.92 -6.11 9.48
N ASN A 182 6.97 -6.99 9.71
CA ASN A 182 6.97 -7.87 10.87
C ASN A 182 7.27 -9.32 10.46
N ALA A 183 7.33 -10.23 11.42
CA ALA A 183 7.63 -11.65 11.16
C ALA A 183 6.60 -12.30 10.22
N ALA A 184 5.33 -11.93 10.36
CA ALA A 184 4.26 -12.45 9.51
C ALA A 184 4.42 -11.99 8.05
N ASP A 185 4.70 -10.71 7.84
CA ASP A 185 4.94 -10.15 6.50
C ASP A 185 6.13 -10.82 5.83
N SER A 186 7.22 -11.00 6.57
CA SER A 186 8.44 -11.63 6.07
C SER A 186 8.20 -13.10 5.70
N ALA A 187 7.40 -13.80 6.50
CA ALA A 187 7.03 -15.20 6.23
C ALA A 187 6.18 -15.32 4.96
N LEU A 188 5.19 -14.44 4.77
CA LEU A 188 4.39 -14.40 3.55
C LEU A 188 5.23 -14.15 2.30
N LEU A 189 6.14 -13.18 2.36
CA LEU A 189 6.98 -12.83 1.22
C LEU A 189 7.96 -13.97 0.89
N LYS A 190 8.58 -14.55 1.90
CA LYS A 190 9.48 -15.70 1.73
C LYS A 190 8.77 -16.89 1.08
N ASP A 191 7.61 -17.26 1.58
CA ASP A 191 6.78 -18.33 1.03
C ASP A 191 6.37 -18.04 -0.41
N TYR A 192 5.93 -16.82 -0.69
CA TYR A 192 5.58 -16.38 -2.04
C TYR A 192 6.74 -16.55 -3.02
N LEU A 193 7.93 -16.11 -2.64
CA LEU A 193 9.14 -16.17 -3.49
C LEU A 193 9.64 -17.60 -3.72
N ILE A 194 9.39 -18.51 -2.79
CA ILE A 194 9.66 -19.95 -3.01
C ILE A 194 8.72 -20.52 -4.07
N ALA A 195 7.44 -20.19 -4.00
CA ALA A 195 6.44 -20.64 -4.96
C ALA A 195 6.55 -19.93 -6.32
N HIS A 196 7.03 -18.69 -6.31
CA HIS A 196 7.12 -17.82 -7.50
C HIS A 196 8.53 -17.22 -7.58
N PRO A 197 9.56 -18.01 -7.93
CA PRO A 197 10.92 -17.49 -8.02
C PRO A 197 11.02 -16.33 -9.05
N ARG A 198 11.78 -15.32 -8.70
CA ARG A 198 12.10 -14.21 -9.61
C ARG A 198 13.00 -14.72 -10.74
N LYS A 199 12.75 -14.26 -11.93
CA LYS A 199 13.50 -14.63 -13.14
C LYS A 199 14.74 -13.76 -13.31
#